data_bec7e0d59d2dbf2df1cbddf61ca5dd02
#
_entry.id   bec7e0d59d2dbf2df1cbddf61ca5dd02
#
_cell.length_a   1.000
_cell.length_b   1.000
_cell.length_c   1.000
_cell.angle_alpha   90.00
_cell.angle_beta   90.00
_cell.angle_gamma   90.00
#
_symmetry.space_group_name_H-M   'P 1'
#
loop_
_entity.id
_entity.type
_entity.pdbx_description
1 polymer ?
#
loop_
_entity_poly.entity_id
_entity_poly.type
_entity_poly.pdbx_seq_one_letter_code
_entity_poly.pdbx_strand_id
1 'polypeptide(L)'
;KEYLSRYIKKLCGKKRVYMSYNFICSQEQIKMNTTFKDHNYNTDILTFGLTNTECELTGDVYISLREIKKNVNRYNVEITEEINRVLIHGFLHILGYNDETNSEKKIMRKEEDKYIKFIQKNCSTWNKRVYHY
;
A
#
# COMPACT_ATOMS: atom_id res chain seq x y z
N LYS A 1 9.53 -7.50 1.49
CA LYS A 1 10.23 -6.55 0.58
C LYS A 1 10.52 -7.16 -0.81
N GLU A 2 11.00 -8.39 -0.87
CA GLU A 2 11.39 -9.03 -2.13
C GLU A 2 10.21 -9.19 -3.10
N TYR A 3 9.08 -9.67 -2.62
CA TYR A 3 7.91 -9.89 -3.47
C TYR A 3 7.31 -8.58 -3.98
N LEU A 4 7.27 -7.57 -3.13
CA LEU A 4 6.81 -6.25 -3.54
C LEU A 4 7.71 -5.67 -4.62
N SER A 5 9.03 -5.75 -4.44
CA SER A 5 9.99 -5.27 -5.43
C SER A 5 9.85 -5.97 -6.77
N ARG A 6 9.67 -7.29 -6.75
CA ARG A 6 9.44 -8.07 -7.97
C ARG A 6 8.16 -7.65 -8.69
N TYR A 7 7.09 -7.47 -7.94
CA TYR A 7 5.80 -7.09 -8.51
C TYR A 7 5.82 -5.68 -9.09
N ILE A 8 6.43 -4.75 -8.37
CA ILE A 8 6.61 -3.37 -8.83
C ILE A 8 7.43 -3.36 -10.13
N LYS A 9 8.50 -4.12 -10.19
CA LYS A 9 9.34 -4.23 -11.38
C LYS A 9 8.56 -4.78 -12.58
N LYS A 10 7.70 -5.75 -12.34
CA LYS A 10 6.82 -6.33 -13.37
C LYS A 10 5.83 -5.29 -13.90
N LEU A 11 5.24 -4.46 -13.03
CA LEU A 11 4.29 -3.42 -13.42
C LEU A 11 4.95 -2.25 -14.15
N CYS A 12 6.12 -1.83 -13.70
CA CYS A 12 6.80 -0.64 -14.19
C CYS A 12 7.80 -0.89 -15.32
N GLY A 13 8.09 -2.17 -15.62
CA GLY A 13 9.06 -2.53 -16.64
C GLY A 13 10.47 -2.04 -16.30
N LYS A 14 11.05 -1.21 -17.18
CA LYS A 14 12.44 -0.69 -17.03
C LYS A 14 12.55 0.56 -16.15
N LYS A 15 11.43 1.09 -15.64
CA LYS A 15 11.43 2.30 -14.81
C LYS A 15 12.11 2.02 -13.46
N ARG A 16 12.95 2.94 -13.01
CA ARG A 16 13.51 2.89 -11.67
C ARG A 16 12.46 3.33 -10.67
N VAL A 17 12.26 2.54 -9.63
CA VAL A 17 11.26 2.82 -8.62
C VAL A 17 11.90 2.91 -7.25
N TYR A 18 11.71 4.05 -6.60
CA TYR A 18 12.17 4.30 -5.23
C TYR A 18 10.97 4.69 -4.37
N MET A 19 10.56 3.76 -3.53
CA MET A 19 9.43 3.96 -2.63
C MET A 19 9.90 3.93 -1.18
N SER A 20 9.54 4.95 -0.45
CA SER A 20 9.75 5.01 1.00
C SER A 20 8.44 4.65 1.70
N TYR A 21 8.47 3.62 2.55
CA TYR A 21 7.33 3.19 3.34
C TYR A 21 7.59 3.49 4.81
N ASN A 22 6.73 4.29 5.41
CA ASN A 22 6.87 4.76 6.79
C ASN A 22 5.62 4.36 7.58
N PHE A 23 5.82 3.52 8.60
CA PHE A 23 4.75 3.15 9.51
C PHE A 23 4.70 4.17 10.64
N ILE A 24 3.55 4.77 10.87
CA ILE A 24 3.38 5.85 11.85
C ILE A 24 2.34 5.47 12.90
N CYS A 25 2.50 6.05 14.09
CA CYS A 25 1.51 5.93 15.15
C CYS A 25 0.35 6.92 14.95
N SER A 26 -0.73 6.74 15.68
CA SER A 26 -1.93 7.55 15.54
C SER A 26 -1.71 9.04 15.78
N GLN A 27 -0.82 9.41 16.71
CA GLN A 27 -0.50 10.81 16.98
C GLN A 27 0.21 11.48 15.82
N GLU A 28 1.16 10.80 15.22
CA GLU A 28 1.86 11.27 14.02
C GLU A 28 0.90 11.43 12.85
N GLN A 29 -0.03 10.50 12.69
CA GLN A 29 -1.02 10.56 11.63
C GLN A 29 -1.95 11.78 11.78
N ILE A 30 -2.42 12.07 12.98
CA ILE A 30 -3.25 13.24 13.25
C ILE A 30 -2.48 14.51 12.88
N LYS A 31 -1.22 14.60 13.30
CA LYS A 31 -0.36 15.74 12.98
C LYS A 31 -0.16 15.91 11.49
N MET A 32 0.09 14.83 10.77
CA MET A 32 0.25 14.85 9.32
C MET A 32 -1.04 15.26 8.62
N ASN A 33 -2.18 14.73 9.04
CA ASN A 33 -3.48 15.07 8.47
C ASN A 33 -3.81 16.56 8.69
N THR A 34 -3.45 17.11 9.82
CA THR A 34 -3.64 18.53 10.12
C THR A 34 -2.76 19.41 9.23
N THR A 35 -1.54 18.97 8.95
CA THR A 35 -0.58 19.70 8.11
C THR A 35 -0.95 19.64 6.63
N PHE A 36 -1.50 18.51 6.16
CA PHE A 36 -1.83 18.25 4.75
C PHE A 36 -3.35 18.15 4.57
N LYS A 37 -4.05 19.26 4.73
CA LYS A 37 -5.52 19.34 4.77
C LYS A 37 -6.24 18.89 3.49
N ASP A 38 -5.56 18.85 2.37
CA ASP A 38 -6.16 18.48 1.09
C ASP A 38 -6.27 16.96 0.91
N HIS A 39 -5.80 16.20 1.88
CA HIS A 39 -5.85 14.75 1.84
C HIS A 39 -7.05 14.22 2.60
N ASN A 40 -7.58 13.11 2.13
CA ASN A 40 -8.73 12.46 2.73
C ASN A 40 -8.33 11.82 4.06
N TYR A 41 -8.81 12.37 5.16
CA TYR A 41 -8.34 12.12 6.51
C TYR A 41 -8.73 10.79 7.13
N ASN A 42 -9.63 10.07 6.50
CA ASN A 42 -10.10 8.77 6.98
C ASN A 42 -9.33 7.62 6.37
N THR A 43 -8.17 7.90 5.78
CA THR A 43 -7.37 6.89 5.13
C THR A 43 -6.35 6.30 6.09
N ASP A 44 -6.13 5.02 5.96
CA ASP A 44 -5.07 4.26 6.61
C ASP A 44 -3.69 4.59 6.03
N ILE A 45 -3.64 5.42 4.98
CA ILE A 45 -2.45 5.67 4.20
C ILE A 45 -2.44 7.10 3.64
N LEU A 46 -1.26 7.72 3.65
CA LEU A 46 -0.98 8.98 2.95
C LEU A 46 0.13 8.74 1.94
N THR A 47 -0.06 9.19 0.72
CA THR A 47 0.90 8.99 -0.36
C THR A 47 1.33 10.34 -0.94
N PHE A 48 2.62 10.44 -1.22
CA PHE A 48 3.22 11.62 -1.84
C PHE A 48 4.04 11.18 -3.04
N GLY A 49 3.53 11.42 -4.24
CA GLY A 49 4.28 11.22 -5.48
C GLY A 49 5.30 12.34 -5.64
N LEU A 50 6.58 11.99 -5.74
CA LEU A 50 7.66 12.95 -5.88
C LEU A 50 8.12 13.08 -7.31
N THR A 51 8.35 11.97 -7.99
CA THR A 51 8.83 11.93 -9.37
C THR A 51 8.08 10.86 -10.14
N ASN A 52 7.61 11.21 -11.33
CA ASN A 52 7.01 10.24 -12.24
C ASN A 52 7.40 10.59 -13.68
N THR A 53 8.50 10.04 -14.14
CA THR A 53 9.01 10.19 -15.50
C THR A 53 9.03 8.83 -16.20
N GLU A 54 9.40 8.78 -17.47
CA GLU A 54 9.57 7.52 -18.18
C GLU A 54 10.64 6.62 -17.57
N CYS A 55 11.63 7.24 -16.91
CA CYS A 55 12.79 6.53 -16.36
C CYS A 55 12.72 6.29 -14.86
N GLU A 56 11.91 7.05 -14.12
CA GLU A 56 11.94 7.04 -12.67
C GLU A 56 10.58 7.31 -12.06
N LEU A 57 10.26 6.55 -11.03
CA LEU A 57 9.10 6.75 -10.17
C LEU A 57 9.57 6.78 -8.72
N THR A 58 9.31 7.87 -8.02
CA THR A 58 9.62 7.98 -6.60
C THR A 58 8.42 8.45 -5.82
N GLY A 59 8.32 8.02 -4.58
CA GLY A 59 7.24 8.44 -3.71
C GLY A 59 7.45 8.03 -2.27
N ASP A 60 6.74 8.73 -1.40
CA ASP A 60 6.68 8.43 0.03
C ASP A 60 5.29 7.96 0.40
N VAL A 61 5.23 6.92 1.21
CA VAL A 61 4.00 6.34 1.70
C VAL A 61 4.05 6.28 3.22
N TYR A 62 3.03 6.83 3.87
CA TYR A 62 2.88 6.81 5.32
C TYR A 62 1.68 5.96 5.70
N ILE A 63 1.88 4.97 6.53
CA ILE A 63 0.90 3.93 6.85
C ILE A 63 0.57 3.98 8.34
N SER A 64 -0.72 4.05 8.66
CA SER A 64 -1.19 4.03 10.03
C SER A 64 -1.28 2.60 10.56
N LEU A 65 -0.46 2.28 11.55
CA LEU A 65 -0.53 0.98 12.23
C LEU A 65 -1.89 0.77 12.92
N ARG A 66 -2.47 1.83 13.44
CA ARG A 66 -3.79 1.78 14.08
C ARG A 66 -4.88 1.35 13.10
N GLU A 67 -4.87 1.93 11.90
CA GLU A 67 -5.85 1.61 10.87
C GLU A 67 -5.67 0.18 10.34
N ILE A 68 -4.42 -0.29 10.22
CA ILE A 68 -4.16 -1.68 9.87
C ILE A 68 -4.80 -2.62 10.90
N LYS A 69 -4.60 -2.36 12.18
CA LYS A 69 -5.18 -3.18 13.25
C LYS A 69 -6.71 -3.17 13.22
N LYS A 70 -7.31 -2.01 12.97
CA LYS A 70 -8.75 -1.88 12.80
C LYS A 70 -9.26 -2.73 11.65
N ASN A 71 -8.59 -2.68 10.51
CA ASN A 71 -8.99 -3.43 9.32
C ASN A 71 -8.84 -4.93 9.52
N VAL A 72 -7.80 -5.37 10.18
CA VAL A 72 -7.60 -6.78 10.54
C VAL A 72 -8.79 -7.30 11.34
N ASN A 73 -9.24 -6.55 12.33
CA ASN A 73 -10.38 -6.92 13.17
C ASN A 73 -11.71 -6.80 12.42
N ARG A 74 -11.89 -5.74 11.63
CA ARG A 74 -13.12 -5.44 10.92
C ARG A 74 -13.43 -6.48 9.84
N TYR A 75 -12.42 -6.86 9.07
CA TYR A 75 -12.56 -7.75 7.92
C TYR A 75 -12.15 -9.19 8.21
N ASN A 76 -11.72 -9.47 9.43
CA ASN A 76 -11.25 -10.79 9.86
C ASN A 76 -10.24 -11.39 8.89
N VAL A 77 -9.21 -10.62 8.57
CA VAL A 77 -8.12 -11.03 7.69
C VAL A 77 -6.82 -11.18 8.47
N GLU A 78 -5.87 -11.90 7.88
CA GLU A 78 -4.54 -12.01 8.45
C GLU A 78 -3.82 -10.66 8.38
N ILE A 79 -3.08 -10.33 9.43
CA ILE A 79 -2.32 -9.06 9.49
C ILE A 79 -1.33 -8.96 8.32
N THR A 80 -0.72 -10.06 7.95
CA THR A 80 0.21 -10.14 6.83
C THR A 80 -0.46 -9.74 5.51
N GLU A 81 -1.66 -10.26 5.27
CA GLU A 81 -2.42 -9.92 4.08
C GLU A 81 -2.78 -8.43 4.07
N GLU A 82 -3.24 -7.89 5.20
CA GLU A 82 -3.59 -6.47 5.29
C GLU A 82 -2.37 -5.57 5.05
N ILE A 83 -1.23 -5.89 5.66
CA ILE A 83 0.00 -5.13 5.44
C ILE A 83 0.38 -5.13 3.96
N ASN A 84 0.36 -6.28 3.32
CA ASN A 84 0.69 -6.38 1.90
C ASN A 84 -0.30 -5.63 1.02
N ARG A 85 -1.59 -5.69 1.36
CA ARG A 85 -2.62 -4.96 0.64
C ARG A 85 -2.40 -3.45 0.73
N VAL A 86 -2.06 -2.95 1.90
CA VAL A 86 -1.80 -1.52 2.11
C VAL A 86 -0.51 -1.08 1.38
N LEU A 87 0.52 -1.91 1.38
CA LEU A 87 1.76 -1.61 0.66
C LEU A 87 1.51 -1.42 -0.84
N ILE A 88 0.78 -2.35 -1.45
CA ILE A 88 0.47 -2.24 -2.89
C ILE A 88 -0.52 -1.12 -3.17
N HIS A 89 -1.47 -0.88 -2.27
CA HIS A 89 -2.43 0.20 -2.38
C HIS A 89 -1.72 1.56 -2.50
N GLY A 90 -0.75 1.82 -1.63
CA GLY A 90 0.05 3.04 -1.67
C GLY A 90 0.84 3.17 -2.97
N PHE A 91 1.43 2.10 -3.44
CA PHE A 91 2.12 2.09 -4.73
C PHE A 91 1.19 2.41 -5.89
N LEU A 92 0.00 1.82 -5.90
CA LEU A 92 -1.00 2.08 -6.94
C LEU A 92 -1.43 3.55 -6.97
N HIS A 93 -1.60 4.17 -5.81
CA HIS A 93 -1.85 5.61 -5.73
C HIS A 93 -0.72 6.44 -6.36
N ILE A 94 0.52 6.08 -6.09
CA ILE A 94 1.68 6.74 -6.69
C ILE A 94 1.68 6.58 -8.21
N LEU A 95 1.25 5.42 -8.72
CA LEU A 95 1.09 5.18 -10.15
C LEU A 95 -0.06 5.98 -10.79
N GLY A 96 -0.97 6.52 -9.99
CA GLY A 96 -2.09 7.31 -10.49
C GLY A 96 -3.46 6.68 -10.35
N TYR A 97 -3.56 5.50 -9.74
CA TYR A 97 -4.87 4.90 -9.45
C TYR A 97 -5.58 5.69 -8.35
N ASN A 98 -6.83 6.00 -8.56
CA ASN A 98 -7.69 6.67 -7.58
C ASN A 98 -8.61 5.65 -6.89
N ASP A 99 -9.27 6.07 -5.80
CA ASP A 99 -10.21 5.24 -5.07
C ASP A 99 -11.38 6.05 -4.48
N GLU A 100 -11.75 7.13 -5.12
CA GLU A 100 -12.84 7.99 -4.66
C GLU A 100 -14.21 7.52 -5.13
N THR A 101 -14.34 7.16 -6.40
CA THR A 101 -15.60 6.66 -6.96
C THR A 101 -15.74 5.15 -6.75
N ASN A 102 -16.97 4.64 -6.87
CA ASN A 102 -17.21 3.20 -6.74
C ASN A 102 -16.49 2.39 -7.82
N SER A 103 -16.43 2.89 -9.05
CA SER A 103 -15.71 2.22 -10.14
C SER A 103 -14.20 2.24 -9.90
N GLU A 104 -13.66 3.34 -9.40
CA GLU A 104 -12.24 3.44 -9.04
C GLU A 104 -11.87 2.48 -7.91
N LYS A 105 -12.73 2.37 -6.89
CA LYS A 105 -12.54 1.43 -5.79
C LYS A 105 -12.52 -0.02 -6.27
N LYS A 106 -13.38 -0.37 -7.22
CA LYS A 106 -13.40 -1.72 -7.82
C LYS A 106 -12.11 -2.01 -8.58
N ILE A 107 -11.62 -1.07 -9.36
CA ILE A 107 -10.37 -1.21 -10.11
C ILE A 107 -9.20 -1.35 -9.14
N MET A 108 -9.14 -0.50 -8.14
CA MET A 108 -8.11 -0.54 -7.09
C MET A 108 -8.11 -1.91 -6.40
N ARG A 109 -9.28 -2.39 -5.97
CA ARG A 109 -9.43 -3.68 -5.30
C ARG A 109 -8.95 -4.83 -6.20
N LYS A 110 -9.29 -4.78 -7.47
CA LYS A 110 -8.86 -5.78 -8.45
C LYS A 110 -7.34 -5.82 -8.58
N GLU A 111 -6.69 -4.68 -8.63
CA GLU A 111 -5.23 -4.59 -8.72
C GLU A 111 -4.56 -5.06 -7.42
N GLU A 112 -5.12 -4.72 -6.28
CA GLU A 112 -4.66 -5.24 -4.98
C GLU A 112 -4.76 -6.77 -4.93
N ASP A 113 -5.88 -7.32 -5.37
CA ASP A 113 -6.10 -8.77 -5.39
C ASP A 113 -5.10 -9.50 -6.28
N LYS A 114 -4.73 -8.91 -7.40
CA LYS A 114 -3.69 -9.46 -8.29
C LYS A 114 -2.36 -9.60 -7.56
N TYR A 115 -1.98 -8.60 -6.78
CA TYR A 115 -0.75 -8.63 -5.98
C TYR A 115 -0.82 -9.69 -4.89
N ILE A 116 -1.94 -9.77 -4.17
CA ILE A 116 -2.12 -10.77 -3.12
C ILE A 116 -2.02 -12.19 -3.71
N LYS A 117 -2.64 -12.44 -4.84
CA LYS A 117 -2.52 -13.72 -5.55
C LYS A 117 -1.09 -14.01 -5.99
N PHE A 118 -0.39 -12.99 -6.46
CA PHE A 118 1.02 -13.12 -6.82
C PHE A 118 1.88 -13.58 -5.64
N ILE A 119 1.68 -13.00 -4.46
CA ILE A 119 2.39 -13.40 -3.26
C ILE A 119 2.03 -14.84 -2.87
N GLN A 120 0.75 -15.19 -2.84
CA GLN A 120 0.28 -16.52 -2.49
C GLN A 120 0.84 -17.60 -3.42
N LYS A 121 0.94 -17.29 -4.71
CA LYS A 121 1.47 -18.21 -5.70
C LYS A 121 2.99 -18.39 -5.58
N ASN A 122 3.72 -17.32 -5.28
CA ASN A 122 5.20 -17.31 -5.29
C ASN A 122 5.82 -17.54 -3.91
N CYS A 123 5.02 -17.55 -2.85
CA CYS A 123 5.48 -17.76 -1.49
C CYS A 123 4.83 -19.03 -0.91
N SER A 124 5.53 -20.15 -1.01
CA SER A 124 5.05 -21.44 -0.46
C SER A 124 4.86 -21.43 1.06
N THR A 125 5.42 -20.45 1.75
CA THR A 125 5.34 -20.32 3.20
C THR A 125 4.39 -19.22 3.66
N TRP A 126 3.63 -18.62 2.73
CA TRP A 126 2.72 -17.52 3.01
C TRP A 126 1.79 -17.79 4.22
N ASN A 127 1.19 -18.96 4.25
CA ASN A 127 0.26 -19.35 5.31
C ASN A 127 0.94 -19.95 6.55
N LYS A 128 2.25 -20.19 6.49
CA LYS A 128 2.98 -20.86 7.58
C LYS A 128 3.78 -19.90 8.44
N ARG A 129 4.08 -18.72 7.92
CA ARG A 129 4.75 -17.68 8.68
C ARG A 129 3.72 -16.71 9.24
N VAL A 130 3.19 -17.08 10.36
CA VAL A 130 2.52 -16.11 11.20
C VAL A 130 3.62 -15.17 11.67
N TYR A 131 3.52 -13.92 11.29
CA TYR A 131 4.41 -12.90 11.85
C TYR A 131 4.05 -12.76 13.33
N HIS A 132 4.91 -13.26 14.17
CA HIS A 132 4.79 -13.03 15.60
C HIS A 132 5.29 -11.63 15.89
N TYR A 133 4.36 -10.76 16.15
CA TYR A 133 4.66 -9.42 16.63
C TYR A 133 4.59 -9.40 18.14
#